data_eddb99a01ed0613530fea3e8a190961f
#
_entry.id   eddb99a01ed0613530fea3e8a190961f
#
_cell.length_a   1.000
_cell.length_b   1.000
_cell.length_c   1.000
_cell.angle_alpha   90.00
_cell.angle_beta   90.00
_cell.angle_gamma   90.00
#
_symmetry.space_group_name_H-M   'P 1'
#
loop_
_entity.id
_entity.type
_entity.pdbx_description
1 polymer ?
#
loop_
_entity_poly.entity_id
_entity_poly.type
_entity_poly.pdbx_seq_one_letter_code
_entity_poly.pdbx_strand_id
1 'polypeptide(L)'
;MLAMILAVFIGLVCALVMCVQRNAIEDKSMTIEQAMDYDAIVVMARNDGYDLDTALQMCRDAGVTSFTIYDATLNKLTQRGELSLVTKLGADLYYPQFGLTDKSYDYYLIGKPQSQKDLYFDEVVSDLKARLGDDKVKIMSNGQYRMAGIKGVMPGLGDVNLGILSADARTITDHGFHVILRPTNYSNPTKEQVAHFFDRADKIQNVSGIMFVGKEVLGYTPVNAERKTMLDYTADNLNDRDIPFYMIESVNQLQYNQQDGMYDLAGLVHYRTARVYAMAKEELEKITPEEAAMRYYISDLERNARVNLYPLYKKPLHGMNLTQTNLSYVKMVSQKLTDRGYTLGKASIMPPYYPNRLLLAITAAAAACGFVFVLNLLIPLSDRKNYILMAIGIVCAVIGAVVAKGALFLQVWAIGCATAAPTAAILLALDHWKKKKITRKLGYGRVVRDGTIGLFFAVAVAMIGGLYIAAMLGNIRFFMEFDFYRGVKLTFVLPLLLVAIGY
;
A
#
# COMPACT_ATOMS: atom_id res chain seq x y z
N MET A 1 16.27 27.06 33.87
CA MET A 1 16.33 27.19 32.38
C MET A 1 17.48 26.42 31.73
N LEU A 2 18.73 26.52 32.24
CA LEU A 2 19.87 25.77 31.60
C LEU A 2 19.62 24.26 31.57
N ALA A 3 19.12 23.66 32.64
CA ALA A 3 18.81 22.24 32.70
C ALA A 3 17.76 21.79 31.63
N MET A 4 16.75 22.64 31.35
CA MET A 4 15.74 22.37 30.32
C MET A 4 16.38 22.39 28.93
N ILE A 5 17.22 23.37 28.64
CA ILE A 5 17.93 23.46 27.35
C ILE A 5 18.84 22.27 27.16
N LEU A 6 19.59 21.86 28.21
CA LEU A 6 20.44 20.67 28.16
C LEU A 6 19.64 19.40 27.90
N ALA A 7 18.50 19.24 28.58
CA ALA A 7 17.60 18.10 28.35
C ALA A 7 17.09 18.06 26.90
N VAL A 8 16.65 19.21 26.36
CA VAL A 8 16.23 19.33 24.96
C VAL A 8 17.38 18.98 24.01
N PHE A 9 18.62 19.35 24.32
CA PHE A 9 19.76 19.01 23.48
C PHE A 9 20.08 17.49 23.49
N ILE A 10 20.00 16.85 24.65
CA ILE A 10 20.15 15.39 24.78
C ILE A 10 19.05 14.67 23.97
N GLY A 11 17.80 15.12 24.09
CA GLY A 11 16.70 14.56 23.31
C GLY A 11 16.87 14.76 21.80
N LEU A 12 17.45 15.88 21.37
CA LEU A 12 17.75 16.14 19.96
C LEU A 12 18.75 15.14 19.42
N VAL A 13 19.81 14.81 20.16
CA VAL A 13 20.77 13.78 19.75
C VAL A 13 20.10 12.42 19.62
N CYS A 14 19.23 12.03 20.57
CA CYS A 14 18.46 10.80 20.50
C CYS A 14 17.52 10.78 19.29
N ALA A 15 16.82 11.88 19.02
CA ALA A 15 15.94 12.03 17.88
C ALA A 15 16.71 11.90 16.55
N LEU A 16 17.86 12.55 16.44
CA LEU A 16 18.73 12.44 15.24
C LEU A 16 19.20 11.01 15.00
N VAL A 17 19.59 10.29 16.05
CA VAL A 17 19.99 8.86 15.92
C VAL A 17 18.84 8.05 15.37
N MET A 18 17.61 8.21 15.88
CA MET A 18 16.44 7.50 15.38
C MET A 18 16.09 7.88 13.93
N CYS A 19 16.19 9.16 13.57
CA CYS A 19 15.97 9.62 12.20
C CYS A 19 17.02 9.02 11.22
N VAL A 20 18.30 8.97 11.61
CA VAL A 20 19.36 8.36 10.78
C VAL A 20 19.11 6.85 10.62
N GLN A 21 18.74 6.15 11.70
CA GLN A 21 18.42 4.71 11.62
C GLN A 21 17.24 4.46 10.67
N ARG A 22 16.20 5.28 10.74
CA ARG A 22 15.05 5.20 9.84
C ARG A 22 15.48 5.46 8.39
N ASN A 23 16.20 6.54 8.11
CA ASN A 23 16.66 6.87 6.77
C ASN A 23 17.50 5.73 6.15
N ALA A 24 18.37 5.10 6.93
CA ALA A 24 19.17 3.97 6.46
C ALA A 24 18.33 2.72 6.08
N ILE A 25 17.11 2.61 6.57
CA ILE A 25 16.15 1.56 6.19
C ILE A 25 15.40 1.98 4.92
N GLU A 26 14.97 3.23 4.84
CA GLU A 26 14.30 3.79 3.66
C GLU A 26 15.19 3.75 2.42
N ASP A 27 16.47 4.07 2.56
CA ASP A 27 17.47 4.06 1.47
C ASP A 27 17.66 2.68 0.84
N LYS A 28 17.28 1.59 1.52
CA LYS A 28 17.31 0.23 0.96
C LYS A 28 16.06 -0.11 0.14
N SER A 29 15.03 0.71 0.20
CA SER A 29 13.75 0.49 -0.48
C SER A 29 13.69 1.25 -1.80
N MET A 30 14.58 0.90 -2.74
CA MET A 30 14.78 1.63 -4.00
C MET A 30 14.30 0.89 -5.25
N THR A 31 13.68 -0.29 -5.10
CA THR A 31 13.13 -1.03 -6.24
C THR A 31 11.62 -0.84 -6.32
N ILE A 32 11.14 -0.41 -7.48
CA ILE A 32 9.74 -0.16 -7.76
C ILE A 32 9.24 -1.18 -8.78
N GLU A 33 8.08 -1.76 -8.50
CA GLU A 33 7.41 -2.74 -9.33
C GLU A 33 6.36 -2.06 -10.21
N GLN A 34 6.49 -2.21 -11.51
CA GLN A 34 5.60 -1.65 -12.51
C GLN A 34 4.63 -2.73 -12.99
N ALA A 35 3.38 -2.67 -12.55
CA ALA A 35 2.41 -3.73 -12.76
C ALA A 35 1.26 -3.33 -13.68
N MET A 36 0.85 -4.23 -14.57
CA MET A 36 -0.33 -4.10 -15.42
C MET A 36 -1.22 -5.35 -15.31
N ASP A 37 -2.49 -5.19 -15.65
CA ASP A 37 -3.44 -6.30 -15.70
C ASP A 37 -3.16 -7.16 -16.96
N TYR A 38 -2.84 -8.45 -16.76
CA TYR A 38 -2.51 -9.35 -17.84
C TYR A 38 -3.64 -9.53 -18.84
N ASP A 39 -4.87 -9.83 -18.37
CA ASP A 39 -6.03 -10.02 -19.23
C ASP A 39 -6.31 -8.78 -20.07
N ALA A 40 -6.20 -7.59 -19.45
CA ALA A 40 -6.45 -6.33 -20.13
C ALA A 40 -5.42 -6.05 -21.24
N ILE A 41 -4.13 -6.37 -21.00
CA ILE A 41 -3.08 -6.23 -22.00
C ILE A 41 -3.29 -7.20 -23.16
N VAL A 42 -3.62 -8.47 -22.89
CA VAL A 42 -3.89 -9.47 -23.92
C VAL A 42 -5.03 -9.05 -24.85
N VAL A 43 -6.13 -8.55 -24.26
CA VAL A 43 -7.29 -8.09 -25.04
C VAL A 43 -6.96 -6.83 -25.84
N MET A 44 -6.30 -5.86 -25.23
CA MET A 44 -5.94 -4.60 -25.87
C MET A 44 -4.99 -4.83 -27.05
N ALA A 45 -3.93 -5.60 -26.87
CA ALA A 45 -2.94 -5.87 -27.90
C ALA A 45 -3.55 -6.62 -29.10
N ARG A 46 -4.40 -7.61 -28.82
CA ARG A 46 -5.12 -8.33 -29.87
C ARG A 46 -6.02 -7.41 -30.71
N ASN A 47 -6.72 -6.47 -30.05
CA ASN A 47 -7.56 -5.51 -30.75
C ASN A 47 -6.76 -4.55 -31.63
N ASP A 48 -5.53 -4.23 -31.24
CA ASP A 48 -4.59 -3.42 -32.04
C ASP A 48 -3.80 -4.25 -33.07
N GLY A 49 -4.03 -5.57 -33.17
CA GLY A 49 -3.42 -6.47 -34.16
C GLY A 49 -2.04 -7.00 -33.76
N TYR A 50 -1.65 -6.88 -32.49
CA TYR A 50 -0.39 -7.47 -31.97
C TYR A 50 -0.62 -8.91 -31.49
N ASP A 51 0.35 -9.78 -31.74
CA ASP A 51 0.45 -11.06 -31.05
C ASP A 51 0.92 -10.88 -29.60
N LEU A 52 0.80 -11.93 -28.80
CA LEU A 52 1.11 -11.87 -27.36
C LEU A 52 2.59 -11.60 -27.11
N ASP A 53 3.49 -12.24 -27.86
CA ASP A 53 4.93 -12.11 -27.65
C ASP A 53 5.41 -10.68 -27.96
N THR A 54 4.90 -10.09 -29.04
CA THR A 54 5.13 -8.68 -29.38
C THR A 54 4.60 -7.75 -28.30
N ALA A 55 3.39 -7.98 -27.81
CA ALA A 55 2.78 -7.16 -26.75
C ALA A 55 3.58 -7.21 -25.45
N LEU A 56 4.03 -8.40 -25.04
CA LEU A 56 4.85 -8.57 -23.83
C LEU A 56 6.23 -7.92 -24.00
N GLN A 57 6.83 -7.99 -25.18
CA GLN A 57 8.07 -7.28 -25.46
C GLN A 57 7.89 -5.76 -25.40
N MET A 58 6.80 -5.21 -25.96
CA MET A 58 6.46 -3.77 -25.83
C MET A 58 6.27 -3.36 -24.37
N CYS A 59 5.65 -4.19 -23.54
CA CYS A 59 5.51 -3.96 -22.10
C CYS A 59 6.89 -3.89 -21.42
N ARG A 60 7.80 -4.81 -21.76
CA ARG A 60 9.18 -4.80 -21.25
C ARG A 60 9.91 -3.52 -21.61
N ASP A 61 9.81 -3.09 -22.87
CA ASP A 61 10.46 -1.87 -23.39
C ASP A 61 9.89 -0.59 -22.75
N ALA A 62 8.65 -0.65 -22.24
CA ALA A 62 8.05 0.41 -21.45
C ALA A 62 8.46 0.38 -19.97
N GLY A 63 9.12 -0.70 -19.50
CA GLY A 63 9.57 -0.85 -18.12
C GLY A 63 8.56 -1.55 -17.21
N VAL A 64 7.55 -2.24 -17.78
CA VAL A 64 6.69 -3.14 -17.00
C VAL A 64 7.54 -4.29 -16.46
N THR A 65 7.37 -4.63 -15.19
CA THR A 65 8.13 -5.69 -14.51
C THR A 65 7.25 -6.85 -14.06
N SER A 66 5.95 -6.61 -13.95
CA SER A 66 5.03 -7.57 -13.36
C SER A 66 3.65 -7.49 -14.00
N PHE A 67 2.94 -8.61 -13.97
CA PHE A 67 1.53 -8.64 -14.32
C PHE A 67 0.68 -9.10 -13.14
N THR A 68 -0.49 -8.48 -12.98
CA THR A 68 -1.51 -8.94 -12.06
C THR A 68 -2.37 -9.99 -12.73
N ILE A 69 -2.63 -11.10 -12.02
CA ILE A 69 -3.55 -12.16 -12.44
C ILE A 69 -4.69 -12.22 -11.43
N TYR A 70 -5.91 -12.11 -11.94
CA TYR A 70 -7.14 -12.25 -11.17
C TYR A 70 -7.66 -13.68 -11.20
N ASP A 71 -8.58 -13.99 -10.30
CA ASP A 71 -9.37 -15.19 -10.43
C ASP A 71 -10.04 -15.24 -11.82
N ALA A 72 -9.95 -16.39 -12.46
CA ALA A 72 -10.63 -16.63 -13.72
C ALA A 72 -12.15 -16.74 -13.51
N THR A 73 -12.90 -16.53 -14.58
CA THR A 73 -14.33 -16.82 -14.62
C THR A 73 -14.64 -17.67 -15.87
N LEU A 74 -15.73 -18.46 -15.82
CA LEU A 74 -16.12 -19.26 -16.97
C LEU A 74 -16.45 -18.40 -18.19
N ASN A 75 -17.03 -17.23 -17.99
CA ASN A 75 -17.33 -16.29 -19.07
C ASN A 75 -16.06 -15.80 -19.78
N LYS A 76 -15.01 -15.44 -19.02
CA LYS A 76 -13.72 -15.03 -19.59
C LYS A 76 -13.10 -16.17 -20.42
N LEU A 77 -13.08 -17.39 -19.89
CA LEU A 77 -12.51 -18.54 -20.58
C LEU A 77 -13.30 -18.93 -21.82
N THR A 78 -14.63 -18.81 -21.78
CA THR A 78 -15.49 -19.02 -22.95
C THR A 78 -15.24 -17.97 -24.03
N GLN A 79 -15.13 -16.68 -23.65
CA GLN A 79 -14.80 -15.59 -24.58
C GLN A 79 -13.41 -15.75 -25.22
N ARG A 80 -12.46 -16.33 -24.48
CA ARG A 80 -11.12 -16.66 -24.99
C ARG A 80 -11.11 -17.91 -25.90
N GLY A 81 -12.23 -18.67 -25.94
CA GLY A 81 -12.33 -19.94 -26.70
C GLY A 81 -11.57 -21.10 -26.05
N GLU A 82 -11.25 -20.99 -24.75
CA GLU A 82 -10.52 -22.05 -24.03
C GLU A 82 -11.44 -23.17 -23.56
N LEU A 83 -12.65 -22.82 -23.13
CA LEU A 83 -13.68 -23.75 -22.67
C LEU A 83 -15.05 -23.34 -23.25
N SER A 84 -16.00 -24.25 -23.24
CA SER A 84 -17.40 -23.94 -23.56
C SER A 84 -18.29 -24.23 -22.35
N LEU A 85 -19.13 -23.26 -21.97
CA LEU A 85 -20.16 -23.44 -20.95
C LEU A 85 -21.53 -23.46 -21.61
N VAL A 86 -22.24 -24.57 -21.50
CA VAL A 86 -23.55 -24.75 -22.12
C VAL A 86 -24.58 -25.19 -21.09
N THR A 87 -25.80 -24.70 -21.23
CA THR A 87 -26.95 -25.22 -20.45
C THR A 87 -27.39 -26.57 -20.99
N LYS A 88 -28.10 -27.35 -20.18
CA LYS A 88 -28.71 -28.62 -20.62
C LYS A 88 -29.47 -28.48 -21.94
N LEU A 89 -30.38 -27.50 -22.01
CA LEU A 89 -31.18 -27.25 -23.22
C LEU A 89 -30.31 -26.82 -24.41
N GLY A 90 -29.33 -25.94 -24.16
CA GLY A 90 -28.38 -25.47 -25.18
C GLY A 90 -27.55 -26.63 -25.77
N ALA A 91 -27.14 -27.55 -24.92
CA ALA A 91 -26.37 -28.72 -25.36
C ALA A 91 -27.18 -29.64 -26.29
N ASP A 92 -28.44 -29.86 -25.96
CA ASP A 92 -29.31 -30.72 -26.79
C ASP A 92 -29.69 -30.06 -28.11
N LEU A 93 -29.94 -28.77 -28.16
CA LEU A 93 -30.43 -28.06 -29.33
C LEU A 93 -29.34 -27.57 -30.28
N TYR A 94 -28.25 -27.05 -29.73
CA TYR A 94 -27.24 -26.33 -30.52
C TYR A 94 -25.90 -27.04 -30.60
N TYR A 95 -25.63 -28.00 -29.69
CA TYR A 95 -24.33 -28.65 -29.59
C TYR A 95 -24.41 -30.17 -29.48
N PRO A 96 -25.21 -30.85 -30.37
CA PRO A 96 -25.37 -32.32 -30.35
C PRO A 96 -24.04 -33.06 -30.54
N GLN A 97 -23.05 -32.42 -31.19
CA GLN A 97 -21.70 -32.98 -31.40
C GLN A 97 -20.97 -33.27 -30.09
N PHE A 98 -21.33 -32.66 -28.98
CA PHE A 98 -20.70 -32.96 -27.69
C PHE A 98 -21.15 -34.32 -27.10
N GLY A 99 -22.24 -34.91 -27.60
CA GLY A 99 -22.64 -36.28 -27.27
C GLY A 99 -22.81 -36.53 -25.78
N LEU A 100 -23.59 -35.68 -25.10
CA LEU A 100 -23.83 -35.79 -23.66
C LEU A 100 -24.51 -37.12 -23.33
N THR A 101 -23.84 -37.98 -22.56
CA THR A 101 -24.37 -39.26 -22.10
C THR A 101 -25.22 -39.17 -20.85
N ASP A 102 -24.86 -38.28 -19.95
CA ASP A 102 -25.60 -37.99 -18.68
C ASP A 102 -26.19 -36.60 -18.75
N LYS A 103 -27.54 -36.53 -18.83
CA LYS A 103 -28.31 -35.30 -18.94
C LYS A 103 -28.90 -34.84 -17.61
N SER A 104 -28.37 -35.30 -16.47
CA SER A 104 -28.88 -34.99 -15.15
C SER A 104 -28.38 -33.66 -14.57
N TYR A 105 -27.46 -32.97 -15.29
CA TYR A 105 -26.85 -31.71 -14.88
C TYR A 105 -27.50 -30.51 -15.55
N ASP A 106 -27.46 -29.37 -14.89
CA ASP A 106 -28.07 -28.13 -15.38
C ASP A 106 -27.14 -27.38 -16.35
N TYR A 107 -25.84 -27.50 -16.13
CA TYR A 107 -24.79 -26.95 -16.99
C TYR A 107 -23.72 -28.00 -17.31
N TYR A 108 -23.06 -27.81 -18.43
CA TYR A 108 -21.93 -28.63 -18.87
C TYR A 108 -20.77 -27.72 -19.26
N LEU A 109 -19.66 -27.89 -18.58
CA LEU A 109 -18.38 -27.33 -18.97
C LEU A 109 -17.69 -28.31 -19.91
N ILE A 110 -17.28 -27.83 -21.09
CA ILE A 110 -16.67 -28.67 -22.14
C ILE A 110 -15.30 -28.13 -22.41
N GLY A 111 -14.28 -28.97 -22.23
CA GLY A 111 -12.89 -28.70 -22.56
C GLY A 111 -12.61 -28.81 -24.07
N LYS A 112 -11.38 -28.56 -24.47
CA LYS A 112 -10.93 -28.73 -25.82
C LYS A 112 -11.02 -30.22 -26.23
N PRO A 113 -11.13 -30.53 -27.56
CA PRO A 113 -11.05 -31.90 -28.02
C PRO A 113 -9.79 -32.59 -27.48
N GLN A 114 -9.86 -33.86 -27.13
CA GLN A 114 -8.72 -34.65 -26.61
C GLN A 114 -7.49 -34.69 -27.56
N SER A 115 -7.71 -34.42 -28.85
CA SER A 115 -6.63 -34.24 -29.83
C SER A 115 -5.83 -32.94 -29.63
N GLN A 116 -6.31 -32.03 -28.84
CA GLN A 116 -5.68 -30.74 -28.53
C GLN A 116 -5.23 -30.71 -27.08
N LYS A 117 -4.17 -29.94 -26.80
CA LYS A 117 -3.72 -29.69 -25.42
C LYS A 117 -4.71 -28.77 -24.72
N ASP A 118 -5.30 -29.25 -23.64
CA ASP A 118 -6.15 -28.45 -22.75
C ASP A 118 -5.35 -28.06 -21.50
N LEU A 119 -5.14 -26.76 -21.29
CA LEU A 119 -4.33 -26.23 -20.19
C LEU A 119 -5.17 -25.80 -19.00
N TYR A 120 -6.50 -25.70 -19.16
CA TYR A 120 -7.36 -25.03 -18.19
C TYR A 120 -8.39 -25.96 -17.54
N PHE A 121 -8.84 -27.00 -18.22
CA PHE A 121 -9.99 -27.80 -17.80
C PHE A 121 -9.84 -28.38 -16.39
N ASP A 122 -8.70 -29.00 -16.09
CA ASP A 122 -8.50 -29.66 -14.79
C ASP A 122 -8.45 -28.65 -13.63
N GLU A 123 -7.80 -27.52 -13.84
CA GLU A 123 -7.73 -26.44 -12.83
C GLU A 123 -9.10 -25.82 -12.60
N VAL A 124 -9.84 -25.53 -13.65
CA VAL A 124 -11.18 -24.95 -13.55
C VAL A 124 -12.16 -25.90 -12.86
N VAL A 125 -12.10 -27.20 -13.18
CA VAL A 125 -12.94 -28.19 -12.49
C VAL A 125 -12.58 -28.31 -11.01
N SER A 126 -11.30 -28.27 -10.67
CA SER A 126 -10.84 -28.24 -9.28
C SER A 126 -11.36 -27.01 -8.52
N ASP A 127 -11.28 -25.83 -9.15
CA ASP A 127 -11.77 -24.59 -8.57
C ASP A 127 -13.29 -24.55 -8.42
N LEU A 128 -14.03 -25.10 -9.41
CA LEU A 128 -15.48 -25.27 -9.32
C LEU A 128 -15.87 -26.15 -8.13
N LYS A 129 -15.17 -27.26 -7.93
CA LYS A 129 -15.39 -28.15 -6.79
C LYS A 129 -15.11 -27.45 -5.46
N ALA A 130 -14.00 -26.73 -5.35
CA ALA A 130 -13.65 -25.98 -4.15
C ALA A 130 -14.70 -24.89 -3.79
N ARG A 131 -15.31 -24.29 -4.81
CA ARG A 131 -16.30 -23.21 -4.60
C ARG A 131 -17.76 -23.70 -4.47
N LEU A 132 -18.13 -24.73 -5.19
CA LEU A 132 -19.51 -25.21 -5.23
C LEU A 132 -19.78 -26.45 -4.36
N GLY A 133 -18.74 -27.24 -4.12
CA GLY A 133 -18.80 -28.54 -3.46
C GLY A 133 -18.57 -29.69 -4.45
N ASP A 134 -17.91 -30.75 -3.99
CA ASP A 134 -17.56 -31.91 -4.81
C ASP A 134 -18.78 -32.69 -5.34
N ASP A 135 -19.88 -32.67 -4.59
CA ASP A 135 -21.13 -33.33 -4.93
C ASP A 135 -21.85 -32.67 -6.13
N LYS A 136 -21.53 -31.44 -6.42
CA LYS A 136 -22.17 -30.67 -7.50
C LYS A 136 -21.44 -30.73 -8.84
N VAL A 137 -20.20 -31.18 -8.88
CA VAL A 137 -19.36 -31.18 -10.09
C VAL A 137 -18.84 -32.58 -10.38
N LYS A 138 -19.26 -33.15 -11.51
CA LYS A 138 -18.83 -34.50 -11.93
C LYS A 138 -18.14 -34.48 -13.28
N ILE A 139 -16.95 -35.02 -13.35
CA ILE A 139 -16.21 -35.21 -14.61
C ILE A 139 -16.81 -36.35 -15.40
N MET A 140 -16.94 -36.18 -16.71
CA MET A 140 -17.39 -37.15 -17.68
C MET A 140 -16.62 -37.00 -19.01
N SER A 141 -16.69 -38.00 -19.90
CA SER A 141 -16.08 -37.93 -21.22
C SER A 141 -16.92 -38.75 -22.19
N ASN A 142 -16.93 -38.34 -23.45
CA ASN A 142 -17.50 -39.13 -24.57
C ASN A 142 -16.44 -39.71 -25.50
N GLY A 143 -15.17 -39.72 -25.08
CA GLY A 143 -14.05 -40.16 -25.88
C GLY A 143 -13.45 -39.08 -26.81
N GLN A 144 -14.20 -38.05 -27.14
CA GLN A 144 -13.72 -36.94 -27.95
C GLN A 144 -13.49 -35.67 -27.11
N TYR A 145 -14.35 -35.40 -26.13
CA TYR A 145 -14.27 -34.24 -25.25
C TYR A 145 -14.26 -34.67 -23.78
N ARG A 146 -13.48 -33.93 -22.97
CA ARG A 146 -13.61 -33.95 -21.51
C ARG A 146 -14.67 -32.96 -21.12
N MET A 147 -15.55 -33.34 -20.20
CA MET A 147 -16.67 -32.52 -19.79
C MET A 147 -16.82 -32.56 -18.28
N ALA A 148 -17.46 -31.54 -17.72
CA ALA A 148 -17.89 -31.56 -16.32
C ALA A 148 -19.35 -31.11 -16.24
N GLY A 149 -20.20 -31.99 -15.67
CA GLY A 149 -21.60 -31.66 -15.35
C GLY A 149 -21.67 -30.92 -14.03
N ILE A 150 -22.44 -29.82 -14.00
CA ILE A 150 -22.62 -28.96 -12.84
C ILE A 150 -24.11 -28.96 -12.46
N LYS A 151 -24.40 -29.33 -11.18
CA LYS A 151 -25.78 -29.36 -10.64
C LYS A 151 -26.15 -28.02 -10.00
N GLY A 152 -27.40 -27.64 -10.19
CA GLY A 152 -28.01 -26.47 -9.59
C GLY A 152 -28.11 -25.29 -10.55
N VAL A 153 -29.29 -24.70 -10.63
CA VAL A 153 -29.50 -23.46 -11.37
C VAL A 153 -28.85 -22.33 -10.60
N MET A 154 -27.73 -21.83 -11.07
CA MET A 154 -27.00 -20.73 -10.46
C MET A 154 -26.98 -19.53 -11.41
N PRO A 155 -27.86 -18.54 -11.18
CA PRO A 155 -27.73 -17.28 -11.90
C PRO A 155 -26.33 -16.72 -11.68
N GLY A 156 -25.61 -16.40 -12.78
CA GLY A 156 -24.24 -15.86 -12.69
C GLY A 156 -23.14 -16.91 -12.54
N LEU A 157 -23.40 -18.21 -12.79
CA LEU A 157 -22.35 -19.25 -12.76
C LEU A 157 -21.15 -18.87 -13.66
N GLY A 158 -21.39 -18.22 -14.80
CA GLY A 158 -20.33 -17.76 -15.69
C GLY A 158 -19.40 -16.71 -15.07
N ASP A 159 -19.87 -15.98 -14.08
CA ASP A 159 -19.14 -14.87 -13.41
C ASP A 159 -18.58 -15.28 -12.04
N VAL A 160 -18.76 -16.53 -11.64
CA VAL A 160 -18.18 -17.02 -10.38
C VAL A 160 -16.65 -16.94 -10.48
N ASN A 161 -16.05 -16.25 -9.53
CA ASN A 161 -14.59 -16.24 -9.41
C ASN A 161 -14.11 -17.64 -9.05
N LEU A 162 -13.26 -18.19 -9.88
CA LEU A 162 -12.63 -19.50 -9.69
C LEU A 162 -11.31 -19.35 -8.94
N GLY A 163 -10.24 -19.77 -9.50
CA GLY A 163 -8.88 -19.57 -9.01
C GLY A 163 -7.99 -18.90 -10.04
N ILE A 164 -6.75 -18.69 -9.67
CA ILE A 164 -5.72 -18.18 -10.57
C ILE A 164 -5.25 -19.33 -11.47
N LEU A 165 -5.18 -19.10 -12.76
CA LEU A 165 -4.79 -20.13 -13.74
C LEU A 165 -3.28 -20.20 -13.86
N SER A 166 -2.71 -21.39 -13.62
CA SER A 166 -1.27 -21.58 -13.67
C SER A 166 -0.70 -21.49 -15.09
N ALA A 167 -1.52 -21.74 -16.11
CA ALA A 167 -1.09 -21.59 -17.51
C ALA A 167 -0.82 -20.13 -17.89
N ASP A 168 -1.70 -19.20 -17.47
CA ASP A 168 -1.50 -17.77 -17.70
C ASP A 168 -0.28 -17.26 -16.91
N ALA A 169 -0.14 -17.69 -15.65
CA ALA A 169 1.01 -17.36 -14.83
C ALA A 169 2.33 -17.85 -15.45
N ARG A 170 2.34 -19.05 -16.01
CA ARG A 170 3.52 -19.60 -16.70
C ARG A 170 3.89 -18.78 -17.91
N THR A 171 2.92 -18.37 -18.72
CA THR A 171 3.18 -17.49 -19.86
C THR A 171 3.89 -16.21 -19.45
N ILE A 172 3.46 -15.58 -18.35
CA ILE A 172 4.08 -14.37 -17.81
C ILE A 172 5.52 -14.66 -17.36
N THR A 173 5.72 -15.74 -16.62
CA THR A 173 7.05 -16.04 -16.05
C THR A 173 8.05 -16.52 -17.10
N ASP A 174 7.59 -17.25 -18.13
CA ASP A 174 8.42 -17.67 -19.26
C ASP A 174 8.96 -16.45 -20.05
N HIS A 175 8.21 -15.35 -20.05
CA HIS A 175 8.67 -14.07 -20.59
C HIS A 175 9.47 -13.24 -19.58
N GLY A 176 9.81 -13.77 -18.39
CA GLY A 176 10.68 -13.14 -17.41
C GLY A 176 10.05 -12.02 -16.60
N PHE A 177 8.73 -11.95 -16.53
CA PHE A 177 7.99 -11.05 -15.64
C PHE A 177 7.69 -11.70 -14.30
N HIS A 178 7.39 -10.89 -13.31
CA HIS A 178 6.84 -11.32 -12.03
C HIS A 178 5.32 -11.41 -12.10
N VAL A 179 4.75 -12.18 -11.17
CA VAL A 179 3.31 -12.35 -11.03
C VAL A 179 2.85 -11.78 -9.70
N ILE A 180 1.84 -10.90 -9.75
CA ILE A 180 1.10 -10.45 -8.58
C ILE A 180 -0.23 -11.18 -8.56
N LEU A 181 -0.47 -11.96 -7.49
CA LEU A 181 -1.69 -12.74 -7.33
C LEU A 181 -2.83 -11.84 -6.85
N ARG A 182 -3.99 -11.90 -7.50
CA ARG A 182 -5.17 -11.10 -7.13
C ARG A 182 -6.41 -11.96 -6.87
N PRO A 183 -6.41 -12.77 -5.81
CA PRO A 183 -7.56 -13.60 -5.46
C PRO A 183 -8.69 -12.78 -4.84
N THR A 184 -9.91 -13.33 -4.96
CA THR A 184 -11.08 -12.94 -4.16
C THR A 184 -11.25 -13.86 -2.97
N ASN A 185 -11.91 -13.37 -1.91
CA ASN A 185 -12.26 -14.22 -0.78
C ASN A 185 -13.38 -15.22 -1.17
N TYR A 186 -13.53 -16.27 -0.37
CA TYR A 186 -14.66 -17.19 -0.42
C TYR A 186 -15.82 -16.65 0.44
N SER A 187 -17.06 -16.95 0.10
CA SER A 187 -18.24 -16.44 0.83
C SER A 187 -18.26 -16.86 2.30
N ASN A 188 -17.79 -18.06 2.60
CA ASN A 188 -17.58 -18.57 3.97
C ASN A 188 -16.27 -19.38 3.93
N PRO A 189 -15.13 -18.73 4.06
CA PRO A 189 -13.85 -19.36 3.84
C PRO A 189 -13.60 -20.49 4.85
N THR A 190 -13.13 -21.64 4.35
CA THR A 190 -12.61 -22.73 5.16
C THR A 190 -11.11 -22.85 4.99
N LYS A 191 -10.45 -23.57 5.90
CA LYS A 191 -8.99 -23.82 5.79
C LYS A 191 -8.65 -24.55 4.51
N GLU A 192 -9.47 -25.50 4.11
CA GLU A 192 -9.30 -26.28 2.88
C GLU A 192 -9.36 -25.40 1.63
N GLN A 193 -10.27 -24.42 1.61
CA GLN A 193 -10.38 -23.45 0.50
C GLN A 193 -9.18 -22.52 0.45
N VAL A 194 -8.73 -22.02 1.60
CA VAL A 194 -7.52 -21.18 1.67
C VAL A 194 -6.28 -22.00 1.28
N ALA A 195 -6.16 -23.24 1.75
CA ALA A 195 -5.10 -24.15 1.34
C ALA A 195 -5.10 -24.40 -0.17
N HIS A 196 -6.28 -24.65 -0.77
CA HIS A 196 -6.44 -24.84 -2.20
C HIS A 196 -5.87 -23.66 -3.02
N PHE A 197 -6.10 -22.43 -2.56
CA PHE A 197 -5.49 -21.27 -3.20
C PHE A 197 -3.96 -21.30 -3.11
N PHE A 198 -3.40 -21.58 -1.94
CA PHE A 198 -1.93 -21.61 -1.76
C PHE A 198 -1.26 -22.79 -2.47
N ASP A 199 -1.90 -23.95 -2.53
CA ASP A 199 -1.45 -25.09 -3.35
C ASP A 199 -1.37 -24.75 -4.83
N ARG A 200 -2.24 -23.84 -5.29
CA ARG A 200 -2.17 -23.29 -6.65
C ARG A 200 -1.04 -22.29 -6.78
N ALA A 201 -0.88 -21.40 -5.81
CA ALA A 201 0.18 -20.40 -5.79
C ALA A 201 1.58 -21.04 -5.80
N ASP A 202 1.75 -22.19 -5.13
CA ASP A 202 3.01 -22.95 -5.11
C ASP A 202 3.44 -23.48 -6.50
N LYS A 203 2.51 -23.59 -7.43
CA LYS A 203 2.80 -23.99 -8.84
C LYS A 203 3.23 -22.81 -9.71
N ILE A 204 3.16 -21.59 -9.20
CA ILE A 204 3.46 -20.35 -9.91
C ILE A 204 4.85 -19.89 -9.50
N GLN A 205 5.72 -19.74 -10.47
CA GLN A 205 7.06 -19.20 -10.24
C GLN A 205 7.04 -17.66 -10.21
N ASN A 206 8.07 -17.05 -9.65
CA ASN A 206 8.27 -15.59 -9.66
C ASN A 206 7.09 -14.78 -9.10
N VAL A 207 6.38 -15.31 -8.11
CA VAL A 207 5.36 -14.53 -7.40
C VAL A 207 6.06 -13.39 -6.65
N SER A 208 5.69 -12.16 -6.97
CA SER A 208 6.24 -10.97 -6.30
C SER A 208 5.43 -10.54 -5.08
N GLY A 209 4.11 -10.75 -5.10
CA GLY A 209 3.24 -10.39 -3.99
C GLY A 209 1.79 -10.81 -4.22
N ILE A 210 0.96 -10.54 -3.21
CA ILE A 210 -0.49 -10.77 -3.25
C ILE A 210 -1.24 -9.47 -3.02
N MET A 211 -2.31 -9.24 -3.79
CA MET A 211 -3.14 -8.05 -3.73
C MET A 211 -4.61 -8.47 -3.85
N PHE A 212 -5.35 -8.45 -2.76
CA PHE A 212 -6.72 -8.97 -2.73
C PHE A 212 -7.70 -8.12 -3.54
N VAL A 213 -8.77 -8.77 -4.03
CA VAL A 213 -9.85 -8.16 -4.79
C VAL A 213 -11.14 -8.21 -3.97
N GLY A 214 -11.96 -7.17 -4.10
CA GLY A 214 -13.25 -7.08 -3.42
C GLY A 214 -13.15 -6.41 -2.05
N LYS A 215 -14.15 -6.68 -1.21
CA LYS A 215 -14.32 -6.01 0.09
C LYS A 215 -13.58 -6.67 1.24
N GLU A 216 -13.02 -7.85 1.04
CA GLU A 216 -12.45 -8.70 2.08
C GLU A 216 -11.11 -9.26 1.64
N VAL A 217 -10.19 -9.46 2.59
CA VAL A 217 -8.98 -10.25 2.34
C VAL A 217 -9.28 -11.74 2.36
N LEU A 218 -8.45 -12.55 1.70
CA LEU A 218 -8.60 -14.00 1.72
C LEU A 218 -8.58 -14.54 3.16
N GLY A 219 -9.55 -15.39 3.48
CA GLY A 219 -9.72 -15.96 4.82
C GLY A 219 -10.48 -15.07 5.79
N TYR A 220 -10.92 -13.87 5.40
CA TYR A 220 -11.80 -13.08 6.26
C TYR A 220 -13.19 -13.72 6.40
N THR A 221 -13.70 -13.75 7.62
CA THR A 221 -15.08 -14.15 7.93
C THR A 221 -15.72 -13.15 8.89
N PRO A 222 -17.00 -12.82 8.74
CA PRO A 222 -17.73 -11.96 9.67
C PRO A 222 -17.92 -12.62 11.03
N VAL A 223 -17.79 -13.96 11.14
CA VAL A 223 -17.93 -14.72 12.40
C VAL A 223 -16.72 -14.44 13.30
N ASN A 224 -16.91 -13.67 14.36
CA ASN A 224 -15.83 -13.20 15.24
C ASN A 224 -14.98 -14.34 15.83
N ALA A 225 -15.59 -15.48 16.21
CA ALA A 225 -14.86 -16.60 16.80
C ALA A 225 -13.86 -17.25 15.83
N GLU A 226 -14.16 -17.26 14.54
CA GLU A 226 -13.38 -17.94 13.51
C GLU A 226 -12.42 -16.99 12.78
N ARG A 227 -12.76 -15.70 12.75
CA ARG A 227 -12.01 -14.67 12.00
C ARG A 227 -10.53 -14.68 12.30
N LYS A 228 -10.17 -14.64 13.59
CA LYS A 228 -8.77 -14.62 14.00
C LYS A 228 -8.04 -15.87 13.50
N THR A 229 -8.62 -17.04 13.72
CA THR A 229 -8.03 -18.34 13.33
C THR A 229 -7.83 -18.44 11.82
N MET A 230 -8.78 -17.92 11.04
CA MET A 230 -8.69 -17.95 9.57
C MET A 230 -7.68 -16.95 9.04
N LEU A 231 -7.62 -15.74 9.62
CA LEU A 231 -6.62 -14.74 9.24
C LEU A 231 -5.20 -15.16 9.65
N ASP A 232 -5.05 -15.76 10.86
CA ASP A 232 -3.78 -16.35 11.30
C ASP A 232 -3.31 -17.43 10.29
N TYR A 233 -4.22 -18.31 9.86
CA TYR A 233 -3.91 -19.35 8.87
C TYR A 233 -3.49 -18.76 7.51
N THR A 234 -4.17 -17.71 7.04
CA THR A 234 -3.78 -17.01 5.80
C THR A 234 -2.41 -16.33 5.96
N ALA A 235 -2.17 -15.68 7.09
CA ALA A 235 -0.90 -15.02 7.39
C ALA A 235 0.27 -16.01 7.48
N ASP A 236 0.09 -17.16 8.13
CA ASP A 236 1.09 -18.21 8.22
C ASP A 236 1.48 -18.70 6.81
N ASN A 237 0.49 -18.97 5.96
CA ASN A 237 0.74 -19.36 4.58
C ASN A 237 1.50 -18.30 3.76
N LEU A 238 1.22 -17.02 3.97
CA LEU A 238 1.97 -15.92 3.33
C LEU A 238 3.40 -15.82 3.87
N ASN A 239 3.56 -15.98 5.19
CA ASN A 239 4.86 -15.92 5.85
C ASN A 239 5.78 -17.08 5.45
N ASP A 240 5.25 -18.31 5.41
CA ASP A 240 6.00 -19.51 5.04
C ASP A 240 6.52 -19.47 3.60
N ARG A 241 5.80 -18.78 2.72
CA ARG A 241 6.15 -18.64 1.29
C ARG A 241 6.88 -17.35 0.94
N ASP A 242 7.17 -16.52 1.92
CA ASP A 242 7.77 -15.19 1.72
C ASP A 242 7.01 -14.31 0.69
N ILE A 243 5.67 -14.43 0.65
CA ILE A 243 4.81 -13.62 -0.22
C ILE A 243 4.39 -12.35 0.51
N PRO A 244 4.84 -11.16 0.08
CA PRO A 244 4.45 -9.90 0.69
C PRO A 244 3.01 -9.53 0.33
N PHE A 245 2.35 -8.82 1.22
CA PHE A 245 1.00 -8.32 1.03
C PHE A 245 1.03 -6.88 0.47
N TYR A 246 0.44 -6.66 -0.69
CA TYR A 246 0.37 -5.38 -1.38
C TYR A 246 -0.97 -4.69 -1.12
N MET A 247 -0.92 -3.45 -0.65
CA MET A 247 -2.10 -2.69 -0.23
C MET A 247 -2.34 -1.50 -1.14
N ILE A 248 -3.50 -1.49 -1.82
CA ILE A 248 -3.89 -0.43 -2.74
C ILE A 248 -4.35 0.79 -1.95
N GLU A 249 -3.77 1.95 -2.24
CA GLU A 249 -4.26 3.22 -1.73
C GLU A 249 -5.65 3.55 -2.31
N SER A 250 -6.53 4.13 -1.49
CA SER A 250 -7.83 4.57 -1.96
C SER A 250 -7.74 5.74 -2.95
N VAL A 251 -8.81 5.97 -3.67
CA VAL A 251 -8.95 7.10 -4.61
C VAL A 251 -8.67 8.45 -3.96
N ASN A 252 -8.97 8.61 -2.67
CA ASN A 252 -8.70 9.82 -1.90
C ASN A 252 -7.21 10.01 -1.55
N GLN A 253 -6.35 9.09 -1.95
CA GLN A 253 -4.88 9.15 -1.84
C GLN A 253 -4.35 9.29 -0.40
N LEU A 254 -5.21 9.15 0.62
CA LEU A 254 -4.86 9.29 2.03
C LEU A 254 -5.08 8.02 2.84
N GLN A 255 -5.69 7.01 2.26
CA GLN A 255 -6.02 5.75 2.93
C GLN A 255 -6.00 4.60 1.92
N TYR A 256 -5.74 3.38 2.40
CA TYR A 256 -5.90 2.18 1.61
C TYR A 256 -7.39 1.93 1.28
N ASN A 257 -7.66 1.24 0.18
CA ASN A 257 -8.99 0.70 -0.06
C ASN A 257 -9.41 -0.12 1.14
N GLN A 258 -10.53 0.23 1.75
CA GLN A 258 -11.01 -0.49 2.92
C GLN A 258 -11.41 -1.90 2.50
N GLN A 259 -10.66 -2.86 3.00
CA GLN A 259 -10.96 -4.28 2.90
C GLN A 259 -11.06 -4.84 4.32
N ASP A 260 -12.10 -5.61 4.58
CA ASP A 260 -12.28 -6.25 5.88
C ASP A 260 -11.13 -7.23 6.13
N GLY A 261 -10.55 -7.19 7.33
CA GLY A 261 -9.38 -7.98 7.72
C GLY A 261 -8.02 -7.47 7.23
N MET A 262 -7.96 -6.43 6.40
CA MET A 262 -6.70 -5.95 5.80
C MET A 262 -5.68 -5.50 6.85
N TYR A 263 -6.10 -4.70 7.83
CA TYR A 263 -5.19 -4.20 8.87
C TYR A 263 -4.74 -5.30 9.84
N ASP A 264 -5.65 -6.25 10.13
CA ASP A 264 -5.33 -7.40 10.97
C ASP A 264 -4.30 -8.29 10.27
N LEU A 265 -4.54 -8.61 9.00
CA LEU A 265 -3.63 -9.41 8.19
C LEU A 265 -2.25 -8.73 8.04
N ALA A 266 -2.21 -7.43 7.79
CA ALA A 266 -0.96 -6.68 7.71
C ALA A 266 -0.14 -6.79 9.01
N GLY A 267 -0.81 -6.74 10.17
CA GLY A 267 -0.16 -6.98 11.46
C GLY A 267 0.37 -8.41 11.61
N LEU A 268 -0.39 -9.41 11.18
CA LEU A 268 -0.03 -10.83 11.25
C LEU A 268 1.14 -11.22 10.32
N VAL A 269 1.25 -10.55 9.17
CA VAL A 269 2.43 -10.70 8.29
C VAL A 269 3.58 -9.78 8.70
N HIS A 270 3.58 -9.28 9.95
CA HIS A 270 4.63 -8.42 10.52
C HIS A 270 4.93 -7.17 9.70
N TYR A 271 3.90 -6.57 9.09
CA TYR A 271 4.01 -5.41 8.19
C TYR A 271 4.95 -5.66 6.98
N ARG A 272 5.09 -6.90 6.55
CA ARG A 272 5.76 -7.23 5.31
C ARG A 272 4.85 -6.90 4.13
N THR A 273 4.70 -5.61 3.92
CA THR A 273 3.72 -5.01 3.00
C THR A 273 4.36 -3.97 2.11
N ALA A 274 3.77 -3.76 0.93
CA ALA A 274 4.10 -2.63 0.07
C ALA A 274 2.87 -1.79 -0.22
N ARG A 275 3.06 -0.48 -0.36
CA ARG A 275 2.02 0.43 -0.82
C ARG A 275 1.92 0.37 -2.33
N VAL A 276 0.69 0.25 -2.80
CA VAL A 276 0.36 0.26 -4.22
C VAL A 276 -0.31 1.56 -4.58
N TYR A 277 0.24 2.30 -5.51
CA TYR A 277 -0.47 3.39 -6.13
C TYR A 277 -1.25 2.89 -7.35
N ALA A 278 -2.56 3.12 -7.34
CA ALA A 278 -3.45 2.82 -8.46
C ALA A 278 -4.38 4.00 -8.70
N MET A 279 -4.26 4.64 -9.83
CA MET A 279 -5.16 5.72 -10.21
C MET A 279 -6.54 5.18 -10.57
N ALA A 280 -7.60 5.90 -10.21
CA ALA A 280 -8.95 5.53 -10.64
C ALA A 280 -9.10 5.67 -12.16
N LYS A 281 -9.81 4.71 -12.79
CA LYS A 281 -10.01 4.71 -14.25
C LYS A 281 -10.71 6.00 -14.73
N GLU A 282 -11.67 6.50 -13.96
CA GLU A 282 -12.43 7.72 -14.25
C GLU A 282 -11.58 8.99 -14.11
N GLU A 283 -10.53 8.94 -13.32
CA GLU A 283 -9.55 10.02 -13.17
C GLU A 283 -8.56 10.01 -14.34
N LEU A 284 -8.04 8.83 -14.69
CA LEU A 284 -7.11 8.66 -15.80
C LEU A 284 -7.68 9.21 -17.12
N GLU A 285 -8.97 8.99 -17.38
CA GLU A 285 -9.62 9.47 -18.61
C GLU A 285 -9.72 10.99 -18.72
N LYS A 286 -9.47 11.74 -17.63
CA LYS A 286 -9.57 13.20 -17.59
C LYS A 286 -8.23 13.92 -17.69
N ILE A 287 -7.14 13.19 -17.66
CA ILE A 287 -5.79 13.76 -17.63
C ILE A 287 -4.94 13.23 -18.77
N THR A 288 -3.87 13.93 -19.09
CA THR A 288 -2.94 13.51 -20.14
C THR A 288 -2.00 12.40 -19.65
N PRO A 289 -1.37 11.64 -20.57
CA PRO A 289 -0.35 10.65 -20.22
C PRO A 289 0.82 11.23 -19.40
N GLU A 290 1.23 12.47 -19.71
CA GLU A 290 2.30 13.17 -19.00
C GLU A 290 1.91 13.50 -17.55
N GLU A 291 0.67 13.98 -17.37
CA GLU A 291 0.13 14.27 -16.03
C GLU A 291 -0.04 12.99 -15.22
N ALA A 292 -0.55 11.92 -15.83
CA ALA A 292 -0.64 10.61 -15.20
C ALA A 292 0.75 10.11 -14.76
N ALA A 293 1.75 10.17 -15.64
CA ALA A 293 3.11 9.77 -15.35
C ALA A 293 3.71 10.58 -14.18
N MET A 294 3.45 11.88 -14.11
CA MET A 294 3.92 12.72 -13.02
C MET A 294 3.29 12.32 -11.67
N ARG A 295 2.00 11.97 -11.64
CA ARG A 295 1.32 11.55 -10.40
C ARG A 295 1.86 10.23 -9.86
N TYR A 296 2.14 9.25 -10.73
CA TYR A 296 2.81 8.01 -10.34
C TYR A 296 4.20 8.29 -9.75
N TYR A 297 5.02 9.06 -10.47
CA TYR A 297 6.35 9.45 -10.03
C TYR A 297 6.34 10.16 -8.65
N ILE A 298 5.44 11.12 -8.44
CA ILE A 298 5.30 11.83 -7.16
C ILE A 298 4.86 10.86 -6.04
N SER A 299 3.95 9.93 -6.33
CA SER A 299 3.52 8.93 -5.34
C SER A 299 4.68 8.05 -4.87
N ASP A 300 5.57 7.66 -5.77
CA ASP A 300 6.75 6.86 -5.44
C ASP A 300 7.74 7.63 -4.55
N LEU A 301 7.93 8.93 -4.82
CA LEU A 301 8.85 9.79 -4.07
C LEU A 301 8.32 10.22 -2.70
N GLU A 302 7.08 10.71 -2.67
CA GLU A 302 6.55 11.39 -1.49
C GLU A 302 5.76 10.46 -0.56
N ARG A 303 5.18 9.41 -1.12
CA ARG A 303 4.27 8.51 -0.39
C ARG A 303 4.83 7.11 -0.23
N ASN A 304 6.05 6.88 -0.65
CA ASN A 304 6.72 5.57 -0.58
C ASN A 304 5.90 4.43 -1.22
N ALA A 305 5.18 4.72 -2.32
CA ALA A 305 4.63 3.65 -3.14
C ALA A 305 5.79 2.85 -3.75
N ARG A 306 5.67 1.53 -3.72
CA ARG A 306 6.70 0.63 -4.29
C ARG A 306 6.12 -0.30 -5.33
N VAL A 307 4.83 -0.26 -5.53
CA VAL A 307 4.12 -0.94 -6.62
C VAL A 307 3.24 0.08 -7.32
N ASN A 308 3.39 0.20 -8.63
CA ASN A 308 2.53 0.99 -9.49
C ASN A 308 1.61 0.05 -10.25
N LEU A 309 0.31 0.14 -10.00
CA LEU A 309 -0.70 -0.59 -10.74
C LEU A 309 -1.36 0.34 -11.76
N TYR A 310 -1.11 0.09 -13.04
CA TYR A 310 -1.51 0.96 -14.13
C TYR A 310 -2.89 0.62 -14.68
N PRO A 311 -3.91 1.49 -14.54
CA PRO A 311 -5.14 1.38 -15.30
C PRO A 311 -4.90 1.75 -16.76
N LEU A 312 -5.80 1.30 -17.65
CA LEU A 312 -5.70 1.56 -19.08
C LEU A 312 -6.61 2.71 -19.52
N TYR A 313 -6.08 3.60 -20.36
CA TYR A 313 -6.89 4.50 -21.18
C TYR A 313 -7.79 3.66 -22.09
N LYS A 314 -9.02 4.09 -22.29
CA LYS A 314 -10.00 3.41 -23.17
C LYS A 314 -9.97 3.91 -24.60
N LYS A 315 -9.29 5.03 -24.84
CA LYS A 315 -9.22 5.68 -26.16
C LYS A 315 -7.77 5.93 -26.56
N PRO A 316 -7.43 5.75 -27.83
CA PRO A 316 -6.14 6.16 -28.37
C PRO A 316 -5.92 7.66 -28.23
N LEU A 317 -4.69 8.09 -27.94
CA LEU A 317 -4.30 9.48 -27.79
C LEU A 317 -3.09 9.82 -28.68
N HIS A 318 -2.93 11.07 -29.04
CA HIS A 318 -1.76 11.57 -29.78
C HIS A 318 -1.42 10.84 -31.09
N GLY A 319 -2.42 10.28 -31.78
CA GLY A 319 -2.20 9.53 -33.02
C GLY A 319 -1.58 8.13 -32.85
N MET A 320 -1.41 7.68 -31.63
CA MET A 320 -0.98 6.32 -31.27
C MET A 320 -2.17 5.38 -31.25
N ASN A 321 -1.95 4.06 -31.41
CA ASN A 321 -2.98 3.08 -31.09
C ASN A 321 -3.15 2.91 -29.56
N LEU A 322 -4.11 2.10 -29.11
CA LEU A 322 -4.44 1.98 -27.71
C LEU A 322 -3.30 1.38 -26.89
N THR A 323 -2.63 0.36 -27.42
CA THR A 323 -1.46 -0.28 -26.79
C THR A 323 -0.32 0.72 -26.61
N GLN A 324 0.02 1.45 -27.66
CA GLN A 324 1.07 2.48 -27.62
C GLN A 324 0.73 3.61 -26.65
N THR A 325 -0.54 4.07 -26.63
CA THR A 325 -1.01 5.10 -25.69
C THR A 325 -0.76 4.66 -24.25
N ASN A 326 -1.17 3.42 -23.91
CA ASN A 326 -1.06 2.90 -22.56
C ASN A 326 0.39 2.64 -22.14
N LEU A 327 1.22 2.17 -23.03
CA LEU A 327 2.62 1.92 -22.71
C LEU A 327 3.46 3.20 -22.68
N SER A 328 3.02 4.28 -23.34
CA SER A 328 3.74 5.55 -23.38
C SER A 328 3.88 6.19 -21.98
N TYR A 329 2.79 6.25 -21.20
CA TYR A 329 2.86 6.87 -19.87
C TYR A 329 3.62 5.99 -18.87
N VAL A 330 3.51 4.65 -18.98
CA VAL A 330 4.32 3.72 -18.20
C VAL A 330 5.80 3.94 -18.46
N LYS A 331 6.18 4.08 -19.74
CA LYS A 331 7.58 4.36 -20.14
C LYS A 331 8.08 5.69 -19.56
N MET A 332 7.24 6.73 -19.55
CA MET A 332 7.58 8.02 -18.94
C MET A 332 7.82 7.90 -17.42
N VAL A 333 7.00 7.13 -16.70
CA VAL A 333 7.23 6.85 -15.28
C VAL A 333 8.55 6.11 -15.08
N SER A 334 8.77 5.05 -15.84
CA SER A 334 9.98 4.22 -15.79
C SER A 334 11.24 5.06 -15.99
N GLN A 335 11.26 5.95 -16.98
CA GLN A 335 12.38 6.86 -17.22
C GLN A 335 12.63 7.81 -16.05
N LYS A 336 11.58 8.49 -15.56
CA LYS A 336 11.70 9.41 -14.42
C LYS A 336 12.24 8.73 -13.16
N LEU A 337 11.82 7.50 -12.90
CA LEU A 337 12.27 6.72 -11.75
C LEU A 337 13.74 6.30 -11.90
N THR A 338 14.13 5.78 -13.06
CA THR A 338 15.53 5.39 -13.32
C THR A 338 16.47 6.58 -13.32
N ASP A 339 16.08 7.73 -13.87
CA ASP A 339 16.82 8.99 -13.81
C ASP A 339 17.04 9.47 -12.37
N ARG A 340 16.11 9.13 -11.46
CA ARG A 340 16.22 9.45 -10.03
C ARG A 340 17.05 8.44 -9.24
N GLY A 341 17.44 7.32 -9.85
CA GLY A 341 18.25 6.28 -9.22
C GLY A 341 17.43 5.11 -8.64
N TYR A 342 16.15 5.03 -8.93
CA TYR A 342 15.35 3.84 -8.62
C TYR A 342 15.66 2.70 -9.61
N THR A 343 15.56 1.47 -9.13
CA THR A 343 15.59 0.27 -9.97
C THR A 343 14.17 -0.22 -10.24
N LEU A 344 13.95 -0.84 -11.40
CA LEU A 344 12.67 -1.46 -11.75
C LEU A 344 12.78 -2.98 -11.57
N GLY A 345 11.79 -3.58 -10.90
CA GLY A 345 11.79 -5.02 -10.60
C GLY A 345 10.75 -5.40 -9.55
N LYS A 346 10.95 -6.51 -8.86
CA LYS A 346 10.13 -6.89 -7.70
C LYS A 346 10.23 -5.80 -6.63
N ALA A 347 9.09 -5.37 -6.12
CA ALA A 347 9.01 -4.28 -5.14
C ALA A 347 9.91 -4.51 -3.92
N SER A 348 10.64 -3.48 -3.52
CA SER A 348 11.34 -3.51 -2.24
C SER A 348 10.33 -3.49 -1.11
N ILE A 349 10.44 -4.45 -0.21
CA ILE A 349 9.65 -4.47 1.02
C ILE A 349 10.50 -3.83 2.13
N MET A 350 9.98 -2.76 2.71
CA MET A 350 10.67 -2.09 3.80
C MET A 350 10.62 -2.96 5.06
N PRO A 351 11.78 -3.29 5.66
CA PRO A 351 11.79 -3.99 6.94
C PRO A 351 11.03 -3.20 8.01
N PRO A 352 10.26 -3.82 8.87
CA PRO A 352 9.52 -3.13 9.92
C PRO A 352 10.49 -2.42 10.87
N TYR A 353 10.38 -1.09 10.95
CA TYR A 353 11.17 -0.27 11.85
C TYR A 353 10.34 0.15 13.06
N TYR A 354 10.94 -0.07 14.23
CA TYR A 354 10.41 0.42 15.51
C TYR A 354 11.50 1.19 16.24
N PRO A 355 11.29 2.47 16.56
CA PRO A 355 12.26 3.25 17.33
C PRO A 355 12.65 2.54 18.63
N ASN A 356 13.92 2.64 19.01
CA ASN A 356 14.39 2.11 20.28
C ASN A 356 13.63 2.77 21.44
N ARG A 357 13.01 1.96 22.31
CA ARG A 357 12.15 2.45 23.41
C ARG A 357 12.88 3.37 24.38
N LEU A 358 14.16 3.14 24.65
CA LEU A 358 14.96 4.00 25.53
C LEU A 358 15.19 5.37 24.89
N LEU A 359 15.62 5.40 23.62
CA LEU A 359 15.80 6.65 22.88
C LEU A 359 14.49 7.43 22.76
N LEU A 360 13.39 6.71 22.52
CA LEU A 360 12.04 7.30 22.45
C LEU A 360 11.62 7.90 23.80
N ALA A 361 11.85 7.20 24.92
CA ALA A 361 11.55 7.69 26.26
C ALA A 361 12.38 8.93 26.62
N ILE A 362 13.69 8.94 26.28
CA ILE A 362 14.56 10.11 26.48
C ILE A 362 14.06 11.29 25.64
N THR A 363 13.73 11.07 24.37
CA THR A 363 13.21 12.13 23.48
C THR A 363 11.88 12.67 23.98
N ALA A 364 10.96 11.83 24.45
CA ALA A 364 9.70 12.25 25.02
C ALA A 364 9.87 13.02 26.34
N ALA A 365 10.79 12.59 27.20
CA ALA A 365 11.14 13.29 28.43
C ALA A 365 11.76 14.67 28.15
N ALA A 366 12.63 14.75 27.17
CA ALA A 366 13.22 16.00 26.71
C ALA A 366 12.17 16.96 26.11
N ALA A 367 11.20 16.44 25.37
CA ALA A 367 10.06 17.21 24.89
C ALA A 367 9.25 17.82 26.06
N ALA A 368 8.99 17.04 27.11
CA ALA A 368 8.32 17.54 28.32
C ALA A 368 9.08 18.71 28.98
N CYS A 369 10.42 18.61 29.03
CA CYS A 369 11.25 19.73 29.48
C CYS A 369 11.10 20.98 28.59
N GLY A 370 11.02 20.74 27.25
CA GLY A 370 10.74 21.79 26.27
C GLY A 370 9.37 22.45 26.47
N PHE A 371 8.34 21.68 26.81
CA PHE A 371 7.01 22.22 27.12
C PHE A 371 7.03 23.11 28.37
N VAL A 372 7.73 22.69 29.43
CA VAL A 372 7.92 23.52 30.65
C VAL A 372 8.74 24.76 30.33
N PHE A 373 9.74 24.67 29.44
CA PHE A 373 10.50 25.84 29.00
C PHE A 373 9.61 26.87 28.29
N VAL A 374 8.75 26.44 27.36
CA VAL A 374 7.79 27.33 26.67
C VAL A 374 6.79 27.93 27.67
N LEU A 375 6.27 27.12 28.59
CA LEU A 375 5.37 27.61 29.64
C LEU A 375 6.04 28.71 30.47
N ASN A 376 7.33 28.56 30.77
CA ASN A 376 8.09 29.55 31.53
C ASN A 376 8.41 30.84 30.71
N LEU A 377 8.43 30.77 29.39
CA LEU A 377 8.47 31.92 28.49
C LEU A 377 7.15 32.72 28.51
N LEU A 378 6.02 32.00 28.60
CA LEU A 378 4.68 32.61 28.65
C LEU A 378 4.33 33.16 30.05
N ILE A 379 4.62 32.39 31.08
CA ILE A 379 4.29 32.69 32.47
C ILE A 379 5.52 32.41 33.32
N PRO A 380 6.22 33.43 33.82
CA PRO A 380 7.40 33.22 34.68
C PRO A 380 7.07 32.38 35.91
N LEU A 381 7.67 31.22 36.03
CA LEU A 381 7.49 30.29 37.14
C LEU A 381 8.72 30.30 38.07
N SER A 382 8.49 30.03 39.36
CA SER A 382 9.60 29.83 40.31
C SER A 382 10.36 28.53 39.98
N ASP A 383 11.64 28.48 40.32
CA ASP A 383 12.49 27.30 40.07
C ASP A 383 11.89 26.01 40.64
N ARG A 384 11.31 26.07 41.86
CA ARG A 384 10.65 24.92 42.48
C ARG A 384 9.49 24.38 41.62
N LYS A 385 8.63 25.29 41.09
CA LYS A 385 7.53 24.89 40.19
C LYS A 385 8.04 24.29 38.89
N ASN A 386 9.09 24.86 38.31
CA ASN A 386 9.73 24.34 37.11
C ASN A 386 10.24 22.92 37.33
N TYR A 387 10.97 22.64 38.42
CA TYR A 387 11.46 21.27 38.71
C TYR A 387 10.33 20.27 38.94
N ILE A 388 9.25 20.67 39.63
CA ILE A 388 8.08 19.80 39.84
C ILE A 388 7.42 19.47 38.50
N LEU A 389 7.17 20.46 37.64
CA LEU A 389 6.55 20.26 36.34
C LEU A 389 7.44 19.40 35.42
N MET A 390 8.75 19.64 35.44
CA MET A 390 9.69 18.77 34.70
C MET A 390 9.63 17.32 35.19
N ALA A 391 9.64 17.09 36.51
CA ALA A 391 9.58 15.75 37.07
C ALA A 391 8.28 15.03 36.67
N ILE A 392 7.14 15.71 36.79
CA ILE A 392 5.84 15.18 36.36
C ILE A 392 5.86 14.86 34.84
N GLY A 393 6.32 15.83 34.03
CA GLY A 393 6.38 15.65 32.57
C GLY A 393 7.29 14.50 32.15
N ILE A 394 8.45 14.35 32.79
CA ILE A 394 9.39 13.24 32.54
C ILE A 394 8.75 11.90 32.91
N VAL A 395 8.12 11.80 34.09
CA VAL A 395 7.44 10.57 34.53
C VAL A 395 6.33 10.19 33.55
N CYS A 396 5.47 11.14 33.18
CA CYS A 396 4.41 10.92 32.20
C CYS A 396 4.97 10.48 30.83
N ALA A 397 6.07 11.13 30.39
CA ALA A 397 6.70 10.81 29.13
C ALA A 397 7.30 9.40 29.09
N VAL A 398 8.00 9.01 30.16
CA VAL A 398 8.61 7.68 30.28
C VAL A 398 7.54 6.59 30.37
N ILE A 399 6.53 6.78 31.22
CA ILE A 399 5.40 5.84 31.31
C ILE A 399 4.69 5.72 29.96
N GLY A 400 4.37 6.86 29.34
CA GLY A 400 3.70 6.86 28.04
C GLY A 400 4.51 6.19 26.92
N ALA A 401 5.81 6.43 26.86
CA ALA A 401 6.68 5.84 25.85
C ALA A 401 6.93 4.32 26.04
N VAL A 402 6.96 3.85 27.31
CA VAL A 402 7.27 2.45 27.64
C VAL A 402 6.02 1.59 27.74
N VAL A 403 4.95 2.11 28.38
CA VAL A 403 3.74 1.33 28.71
C VAL A 403 2.66 1.48 27.64
N ALA A 404 2.52 2.65 27.02
CA ALA A 404 1.49 2.88 26.03
C ALA A 404 1.80 2.09 24.74
N LYS A 405 1.02 1.03 24.51
CA LYS A 405 1.05 0.26 23.26
C LYS A 405 0.41 1.03 22.08
N GLY A 406 -0.12 2.22 22.29
CA GLY A 406 -0.92 2.96 21.31
C GLY A 406 -0.22 4.17 20.70
N ALA A 407 -0.52 4.45 19.45
CA ALA A 407 -0.06 5.62 18.70
C ALA A 407 -0.52 6.96 19.35
N LEU A 408 -1.61 6.95 20.12
CA LEU A 408 -2.26 8.16 20.64
C LEU A 408 -1.32 9.00 21.53
N PHE A 409 -0.59 8.36 22.46
CA PHE A 409 0.35 9.07 23.33
C PHE A 409 1.42 9.81 22.52
N LEU A 410 2.04 9.12 21.56
CA LEU A 410 3.08 9.70 20.71
C LEU A 410 2.52 10.81 19.82
N GLN A 411 1.29 10.68 19.34
CA GLN A 411 0.61 11.72 18.57
C GLN A 411 0.37 12.98 19.41
N VAL A 412 -0.12 12.84 20.64
CA VAL A 412 -0.33 13.98 21.56
C VAL A 412 1.00 14.69 21.87
N TRP A 413 2.06 13.92 22.14
CA TRP A 413 3.40 14.47 22.36
C TRP A 413 3.96 15.18 21.12
N ALA A 414 3.73 14.61 19.94
CA ALA A 414 4.10 15.21 18.66
C ALA A 414 3.36 16.55 18.42
N ILE A 415 2.04 16.64 18.75
CA ILE A 415 1.28 17.91 18.71
C ILE A 415 1.91 18.93 19.66
N GLY A 416 2.29 18.50 20.87
CA GLY A 416 3.00 19.34 21.84
C GLY A 416 4.31 19.89 21.24
N CYS A 417 5.13 19.07 20.62
CA CYS A 417 6.37 19.47 19.95
C CYS A 417 6.11 20.45 18.79
N ALA A 418 5.13 20.13 17.93
CA ALA A 418 4.73 20.98 16.82
C ALA A 418 4.22 22.36 17.24
N THR A 419 3.69 22.47 18.47
CA THR A 419 3.20 23.72 19.04
C THR A 419 4.30 24.45 19.79
N ALA A 420 5.02 23.76 20.67
CA ALA A 420 5.98 24.38 21.58
C ALA A 420 7.22 24.92 20.87
N ALA A 421 7.78 24.19 19.91
CA ALA A 421 9.03 24.60 19.28
C ALA A 421 8.89 25.90 18.44
N PRO A 422 7.88 26.07 17.56
CA PRO A 422 7.67 27.33 16.85
C PRO A 422 7.33 28.50 17.79
N THR A 423 6.55 28.22 18.85
CA THR A 423 6.23 29.23 19.87
C THR A 423 7.50 29.73 20.56
N ALA A 424 8.36 28.81 21.03
CA ALA A 424 9.65 29.15 21.61
C ALA A 424 10.53 29.95 20.65
N ALA A 425 10.60 29.52 19.39
CA ALA A 425 11.40 30.15 18.35
C ALA A 425 11.06 31.63 18.17
N ILE A 426 9.77 31.92 18.05
CA ILE A 426 9.28 33.31 17.86
C ILE A 426 9.43 34.14 19.14
N LEU A 427 9.02 33.61 20.31
CA LEU A 427 9.14 34.34 21.57
C LEU A 427 10.58 34.68 21.93
N LEU A 428 11.54 33.77 21.69
CA LEU A 428 12.96 34.03 21.91
C LEU A 428 13.49 35.08 20.92
N ALA A 429 13.10 35.06 19.67
CA ALA A 429 13.49 36.05 18.69
C ALA A 429 12.94 37.45 19.05
N LEU A 430 11.67 37.53 19.46
CA LEU A 430 11.02 38.76 19.89
C LEU A 430 11.66 39.30 21.16
N ASP A 431 11.93 38.47 22.17
CA ASP A 431 12.63 38.86 23.40
C ASP A 431 14.04 39.39 23.13
N HIS A 432 14.79 38.77 22.21
CA HIS A 432 16.08 39.24 21.77
C HIS A 432 15.98 40.66 21.18
N TRP A 433 15.02 40.89 20.30
CA TRP A 433 14.83 42.20 19.68
C TRP A 433 14.33 43.24 20.66
N LYS A 434 13.44 42.91 21.58
CA LYS A 434 12.93 43.77 22.62
C LYS A 434 14.05 44.26 23.56
N LYS A 435 15.00 43.40 23.90
CA LYS A 435 16.16 43.71 24.74
C LYS A 435 17.22 44.56 24.03
N LYS A 436 17.20 44.60 22.70
CA LYS A 436 18.15 45.38 21.92
C LYS A 436 17.81 46.84 21.96
N LYS A 437 18.52 47.64 22.79
CA LYS A 437 18.35 49.08 22.87
C LYS A 437 18.77 49.73 21.55
N ILE A 438 17.82 50.17 20.75
CA ILE A 438 18.07 50.89 19.50
C ILE A 438 18.14 52.37 19.78
N THR A 439 19.37 52.93 19.87
CA THR A 439 19.62 54.33 20.15
C THR A 439 19.75 55.23 18.91
N ARG A 440 19.82 54.64 17.71
CA ARG A 440 19.95 55.34 16.41
C ARG A 440 19.09 54.68 15.33
N LYS A 441 18.67 55.45 14.33
CA LYS A 441 18.02 54.90 13.14
C LYS A 441 18.90 53.83 12.52
N LEU A 442 18.36 52.63 12.34
CA LEU A 442 19.05 51.52 11.70
C LEU A 442 19.06 51.74 10.19
N GLY A 443 20.23 51.59 9.56
CA GLY A 443 20.30 51.53 8.09
C GLY A 443 19.61 50.25 7.56
N TYR A 444 19.03 50.33 6.35
CA TYR A 444 18.28 49.27 5.69
C TYR A 444 19.03 47.92 5.73
N GLY A 445 20.33 47.90 5.35
CA GLY A 445 21.14 46.67 5.34
C GLY A 445 21.27 45.99 6.69
N ARG A 446 21.27 46.76 7.81
CA ARG A 446 21.31 46.19 9.16
C ARG A 446 19.98 45.58 9.55
N VAL A 447 18.86 46.20 9.16
CA VAL A 447 17.50 45.65 9.43
C VAL A 447 17.33 44.33 8.68
N VAL A 448 17.69 44.29 7.40
CA VAL A 448 17.63 43.04 6.60
C VAL A 448 18.51 41.95 7.20
N ARG A 449 19.78 42.26 7.50
CA ARG A 449 20.71 41.28 8.12
C ARG A 449 20.17 40.73 9.43
N ASP A 450 19.74 41.59 10.36
CA ASP A 450 19.27 41.17 11.69
C ASP A 450 17.94 40.39 11.58
N GLY A 451 17.07 40.76 10.64
CA GLY A 451 15.86 40.01 10.30
C GLY A 451 16.15 38.61 9.73
N THR A 452 17.11 38.53 8.80
CA THR A 452 17.55 37.26 8.23
C THR A 452 18.15 36.33 9.27
N ILE A 453 19.04 36.85 10.15
CA ILE A 453 19.60 36.04 11.25
C ILE A 453 18.50 35.55 12.20
N GLY A 454 17.55 36.44 12.55
CA GLY A 454 16.40 36.08 13.40
C GLY A 454 15.53 34.98 12.76
N LEU A 455 15.31 35.04 11.45
CA LEU A 455 14.56 34.03 10.72
C LEU A 455 15.28 32.67 10.76
N PHE A 456 16.58 32.62 10.43
CA PHE A 456 17.35 31.38 10.49
C PHE A 456 17.40 30.78 11.90
N PHE A 457 17.54 31.63 12.93
CA PHE A 457 17.46 31.18 14.31
C PHE A 457 16.10 30.56 14.64
N ALA A 458 15.00 31.24 14.26
CA ALA A 458 13.65 30.72 14.48
C ALA A 458 13.40 29.39 13.75
N VAL A 459 13.85 29.28 12.51
CA VAL A 459 13.78 28.04 11.75
C VAL A 459 14.58 26.92 12.44
N ALA A 460 15.82 27.17 12.88
CA ALA A 460 16.65 26.19 13.56
C ALA A 460 16.02 25.67 14.85
N VAL A 461 15.40 26.56 15.66
CA VAL A 461 14.71 26.17 16.89
C VAL A 461 13.43 25.37 16.55
N ALA A 462 12.65 25.78 15.54
CA ALA A 462 11.45 25.05 15.11
C ALA A 462 11.79 23.66 14.57
N MET A 463 12.93 23.50 13.86
CA MET A 463 13.40 22.21 13.36
C MET A 463 13.66 21.19 14.48
N ILE A 464 14.04 21.61 15.68
CA ILE A 464 14.18 20.70 16.83
C ILE A 464 12.86 19.98 17.10
N GLY A 465 11.75 20.73 17.10
CA GLY A 465 10.42 20.15 17.23
C GLY A 465 10.08 19.20 16.08
N GLY A 466 10.41 19.57 14.85
CA GLY A 466 10.24 18.72 13.67
C GLY A 466 10.99 17.39 13.76
N LEU A 467 12.25 17.40 14.20
CA LEU A 467 13.04 16.19 14.40
C LEU A 467 12.48 15.30 15.52
N TYR A 468 11.95 15.90 16.60
CA TYR A 468 11.26 15.14 17.65
C TYR A 468 10.02 14.43 17.12
N ILE A 469 9.21 15.14 16.32
CA ILE A 469 8.02 14.56 15.68
C ILE A 469 8.43 13.40 14.76
N ALA A 470 9.41 13.61 13.89
CA ALA A 470 9.91 12.59 12.98
C ALA A 470 10.41 11.33 13.71
N ALA A 471 11.09 11.52 14.86
CA ALA A 471 11.55 10.42 15.70
C ALA A 471 10.41 9.68 16.40
N MET A 472 9.43 10.42 16.97
CA MET A 472 8.30 9.83 17.70
C MET A 472 7.31 9.11 16.79
N LEU A 473 7.07 9.63 15.57
CA LEU A 473 6.15 9.07 14.59
C LEU A 473 6.88 8.29 13.50
N GLY A 474 8.11 7.83 13.77
CA GLY A 474 8.97 7.15 12.80
C GLY A 474 8.78 5.65 12.68
N ASN A 475 7.81 5.02 13.36
CA ASN A 475 7.60 3.57 13.26
C ASN A 475 6.92 3.16 11.95
N ILE A 476 6.98 1.86 11.62
CA ILE A 476 6.43 1.28 10.39
C ILE A 476 4.94 1.60 10.19
N ARG A 477 4.16 1.70 11.26
CA ARG A 477 2.72 1.97 11.16
C ARG A 477 2.43 3.38 10.66
N PHE A 478 3.18 4.39 11.13
CA PHE A 478 3.07 5.76 10.60
C PHE A 478 3.66 5.87 9.19
N PHE A 479 4.78 5.18 8.95
CA PHE A 479 5.42 5.21 7.65
C PHE A 479 4.54 4.61 6.55
N MET A 480 3.86 3.51 6.85
CA MET A 480 2.92 2.85 5.94
C MET A 480 1.50 3.43 6.02
N GLU A 481 1.29 4.52 6.76
CA GLU A 481 -0.01 5.18 6.96
C GLU A 481 -1.13 4.28 7.54
N PHE A 482 -0.77 3.30 8.37
CA PHE A 482 -1.75 2.58 9.19
C PHE A 482 -2.26 3.46 10.34
N ASP A 483 -1.36 4.28 10.90
CA ASP A 483 -1.67 5.28 11.92
C ASP A 483 -1.55 6.67 11.30
N PHE A 484 -2.61 7.46 11.40
CA PHE A 484 -2.64 8.83 10.87
C PHE A 484 -2.31 9.84 11.97
N TYR A 485 -1.48 10.81 11.64
CA TYR A 485 -1.25 11.96 12.51
C TYR A 485 -2.49 12.87 12.50
N ARG A 486 -3.26 12.77 13.59
CA ARG A 486 -4.47 13.58 13.77
C ARG A 486 -4.12 14.89 14.48
N GLY A 487 -4.75 15.99 14.08
CA GLY A 487 -4.56 17.29 14.75
C GLY A 487 -3.66 18.28 14.00
N VAL A 488 -3.31 18.01 12.75
CA VAL A 488 -2.50 18.92 11.91
C VAL A 488 -3.03 20.35 11.92
N LYS A 489 -4.34 20.58 11.91
CA LYS A 489 -4.93 21.93 11.99
C LYS A 489 -4.59 22.65 13.30
N LEU A 490 -4.51 21.91 14.42
CA LEU A 490 -4.13 22.49 15.72
C LEU A 490 -2.67 22.97 15.72
N THR A 491 -1.78 22.25 15.04
CA THR A 491 -0.36 22.59 14.98
C THR A 491 -0.08 23.88 14.20
N PHE A 492 -1.00 24.35 13.37
CA PHE A 492 -0.92 25.66 12.71
C PHE A 492 -1.50 26.78 13.57
N VAL A 493 -2.60 26.54 14.28
CA VAL A 493 -3.33 27.57 15.02
C VAL A 493 -2.73 27.84 16.40
N LEU A 494 -2.39 26.78 17.15
CA LEU A 494 -1.93 26.90 18.54
C LEU A 494 -0.65 27.73 18.70
N PRO A 495 0.41 27.59 17.86
CA PRO A 495 1.60 28.42 17.99
C PRO A 495 1.31 29.92 17.84
N LEU A 496 0.45 30.28 16.87
CA LEU A 496 0.06 31.67 16.65
C LEU A 496 -0.68 32.26 17.87
N LEU A 497 -1.60 31.48 18.42
CA LEU A 497 -2.36 31.88 19.60
C LEU A 497 -1.45 32.03 20.84
N LEU A 498 -0.54 31.09 21.09
CA LEU A 498 0.40 31.15 22.20
C LEU A 498 1.38 32.31 22.07
N VAL A 499 1.87 32.59 20.85
CA VAL A 499 2.71 33.77 20.62
C VAL A 499 1.93 35.07 20.91
N ALA A 500 0.67 35.16 20.46
CA ALA A 500 -0.17 36.33 20.72
C ALA A 500 -0.45 36.55 22.22
N ILE A 501 -0.56 35.46 23.00
CA ILE A 501 -0.74 35.54 24.47
C ILE A 501 0.58 35.91 25.15
N GLY A 502 1.72 35.44 24.66
CA GLY A 502 3.03 35.64 25.29
C GLY A 502 3.71 36.96 24.96
N TYR A 503 3.28 37.65 23.90
CA TYR A 503 3.81 38.94 23.45
C TYR A 503 3.02 40.12 24.03
#